data_8e0b6d6cc6e7e382ba38d59613ab9bd3
#
_entry.id   8e0b6d6cc6e7e382ba38d59613ab9bd3
#
_cell.length_a   1.000
_cell.length_b   1.000
_cell.length_c   1.000
_cell.angle_alpha   90.00
_cell.angle_beta   90.00
_cell.angle_gamma   90.00
#
_symmetry.space_group_name_H-M   'P 1'
#
loop_
_entity.id
_entity.type
_entity.pdbx_description
1 polymer ?
#
loop_
_entity_poly.entity_id
_entity_poly.type
_entity_poly.pdbx_seq_one_letter_code
_entity_poly.pdbx_strand_id
1 'polypeptide(L)'
;MSGVTTRAQKRRMGQRDLWDVIVNNDDVCFEHILPKLNQTDVKFLFEVNAETRALIKRSSRKDDLRRRFKVSEMSSISTLEIAWENRSLWVGGLYHYKTVFCHRVALTNKLELLKWIREEKKCKWDEGTINAAAKNCNLEMVKYCGANGCPVDEWVCKFAAEKGDLEMLKYLHEEVKAPWDWRTAAWAAGNGHLHILEYLVERKYDIFCADACADAAWSGHLDCLKYLHETAKAPWNSHAVQWAHKRNHPECLQYLLDNDCPLPRGWRYEGGMLYAQ
;
A
#
# COMPACT_ATOMS: atom_id res chain seq x y z
N MET A 1 1.63 -4.47 -68.70
CA MET A 1 1.96 -5.20 -67.46
C MET A 1 1.16 -4.62 -66.32
N SER A 2 0.00 -5.19 -66.05
CA SER A 2 -0.90 -4.77 -64.96
C SER A 2 -0.47 -5.41 -63.64
N GLY A 3 0.04 -4.59 -62.73
CA GLY A 3 0.45 -5.06 -61.41
C GLY A 3 -0.77 -5.48 -60.59
N VAL A 4 -0.87 -6.79 -60.32
CA VAL A 4 -1.85 -7.36 -59.41
C VAL A 4 -1.44 -6.99 -57.98
N THR A 5 -2.08 -5.98 -57.41
CA THR A 5 -1.94 -5.67 -56.01
C THR A 5 -2.57 -6.80 -55.17
N THR A 6 -1.78 -7.46 -54.34
CA THR A 6 -2.24 -8.56 -53.48
C THR A 6 -3.31 -8.10 -52.50
N ARG A 7 -4.22 -9.05 -52.13
CA ARG A 7 -5.32 -8.80 -51.15
C ARG A 7 -4.80 -8.24 -49.84
N ALA A 8 -3.55 -8.52 -49.48
CA ALA A 8 -2.86 -7.99 -48.30
C ALA A 8 -2.46 -6.50 -48.46
N GLN A 9 -2.06 -6.07 -49.68
CA GLN A 9 -1.76 -4.67 -49.99
C GLN A 9 -3.02 -3.80 -50.04
N LYS A 10 -4.16 -4.36 -50.56
CA LYS A 10 -5.45 -3.66 -50.53
C LYS A 10 -6.03 -3.50 -49.12
N ARG A 11 -5.75 -4.41 -48.17
CA ARG A 11 -6.10 -4.23 -46.75
C ARG A 11 -5.27 -3.16 -46.06
N ARG A 12 -4.03 -2.93 -46.45
CA ARG A 12 -3.18 -1.84 -45.93
C ARG A 12 -3.58 -0.44 -46.40
N MET A 13 -4.25 -0.31 -47.54
CA MET A 13 -4.65 0.99 -48.07
C MET A 13 -6.03 1.49 -47.63
N GLY A 14 -6.82 0.71 -46.88
CA GLY A 14 -8.20 1.04 -46.49
C GLY A 14 -8.50 1.12 -45.01
N GLN A 15 -7.64 0.62 -44.14
CA GLN A 15 -7.77 0.79 -42.70
C GLN A 15 -6.68 1.78 -42.26
N ARG A 16 -7.08 3.03 -41.98
CA ARG A 16 -6.27 3.86 -41.08
C ARG A 16 -6.07 3.08 -39.81
N ASP A 17 -4.83 2.77 -39.49
CA ASP A 17 -4.51 2.12 -38.23
C ASP A 17 -5.11 3.00 -37.11
N LEU A 18 -5.78 2.39 -36.14
CA LEU A 18 -6.32 3.10 -34.98
C LEU A 18 -5.24 4.01 -34.38
N TRP A 19 -4.00 3.57 -34.47
CA TRP A 19 -2.84 4.34 -34.03
C TRP A 19 -2.64 5.63 -34.85
N ASP A 20 -2.76 5.58 -36.19
CA ASP A 20 -2.67 6.75 -37.05
C ASP A 20 -3.77 7.78 -36.73
N VAL A 21 -4.98 7.30 -36.39
CA VAL A 21 -6.08 8.17 -36.00
C VAL A 21 -5.78 8.84 -34.65
N ILE A 22 -5.21 8.10 -33.70
CA ILE A 22 -4.88 8.60 -32.35
C ILE A 22 -3.76 9.63 -32.44
N VAL A 23 -2.65 9.33 -33.12
CA VAL A 23 -1.44 10.17 -33.14
C VAL A 23 -1.63 11.46 -33.98
N ASN A 24 -2.50 11.39 -35.01
CA ASN A 24 -2.77 12.52 -35.88
C ASN A 24 -3.98 13.36 -35.45
N ASN A 25 -4.62 13.06 -34.35
CA ASN A 25 -5.72 13.83 -33.79
C ASN A 25 -5.33 14.37 -32.40
N ASP A 26 -4.82 15.60 -32.38
CA ASP A 26 -4.33 16.26 -31.16
C ASP A 26 -5.43 16.36 -30.10
N ASP A 27 -6.68 16.61 -30.45
CA ASP A 27 -7.80 16.70 -29.49
C ASP A 27 -8.05 15.37 -28.80
N VAL A 28 -8.06 14.25 -29.55
CA VAL A 28 -8.23 12.92 -28.97
C VAL A 28 -7.05 12.58 -28.06
N CYS A 29 -5.83 12.86 -28.46
CA CYS A 29 -4.65 12.59 -27.68
C CYS A 29 -4.56 13.45 -26.41
N PHE A 30 -4.74 14.77 -26.56
CA PHE A 30 -4.49 15.71 -25.45
C PHE A 30 -5.62 15.75 -24.45
N GLU A 31 -6.87 15.58 -24.87
CA GLU A 31 -8.03 15.64 -23.99
C GLU A 31 -8.46 14.29 -23.42
N HIS A 32 -8.25 13.20 -24.16
CA HIS A 32 -8.83 11.90 -23.78
C HIS A 32 -7.82 10.81 -23.46
N ILE A 33 -6.61 10.83 -24.02
CA ILE A 33 -5.61 9.77 -23.84
C ILE A 33 -4.53 10.18 -22.85
N LEU A 34 -3.78 11.23 -23.15
CA LEU A 34 -2.64 11.64 -22.32
C LEU A 34 -2.99 11.95 -20.86
N PRO A 35 -4.17 12.56 -20.53
CA PRO A 35 -4.55 12.79 -19.13
C PRO A 35 -4.77 11.51 -18.33
N LYS A 36 -5.11 10.38 -18.99
CA LYS A 36 -5.35 9.09 -18.36
C LYS A 36 -4.07 8.27 -18.15
N LEU A 37 -2.98 8.63 -18.78
CA LEU A 37 -1.70 7.97 -18.62
C LEU A 37 -1.01 8.48 -17.36
N ASN A 38 -0.39 7.58 -16.57
CA ASN A 38 0.54 8.00 -15.53
C ASN A 38 1.86 8.50 -16.14
N GLN A 39 2.75 9.08 -15.31
CA GLN A 39 4.00 9.66 -15.77
C GLN A 39 4.95 8.64 -16.42
N THR A 40 4.91 7.41 -15.94
CA THR A 40 5.72 6.31 -16.45
C THR A 40 5.21 5.86 -17.82
N ASP A 41 3.88 5.73 -18.01
CA ASP A 41 3.29 5.40 -19.30
C ASP A 41 3.58 6.48 -20.37
N VAL A 42 3.57 7.76 -20.01
CA VAL A 42 3.96 8.86 -20.91
C VAL A 42 5.40 8.72 -21.40
N LYS A 43 6.32 8.30 -20.53
CA LYS A 43 7.72 8.05 -20.93
C LYS A 43 7.86 6.87 -21.86
N PHE A 44 7.14 5.78 -21.60
CA PHE A 44 7.14 4.64 -22.52
C PHE A 44 6.55 5.03 -23.86
N LEU A 45 5.46 5.76 -23.89
CA LEU A 45 4.87 6.26 -25.12
C LEU A 45 5.87 7.14 -25.90
N PHE A 46 6.68 7.95 -25.21
CA PHE A 46 7.74 8.76 -25.82
C PHE A 46 8.82 7.91 -26.51
N GLU A 47 9.13 6.74 -25.99
CA GLU A 47 10.16 5.86 -26.55
C GLU A 47 9.65 4.96 -27.70
N VAL A 48 8.33 4.88 -27.94
CA VAL A 48 7.75 4.00 -28.97
C VAL A 48 8.23 4.36 -30.39
N ASN A 49 8.07 5.61 -30.81
CA ASN A 49 8.50 6.07 -32.14
C ASN A 49 8.66 7.59 -32.23
N ALA A 50 9.04 8.10 -33.41
CA ALA A 50 9.29 9.52 -33.65
C ALA A 50 8.00 10.36 -33.51
N GLU A 51 6.86 9.82 -33.91
CA GLU A 51 5.57 10.52 -33.92
C GLU A 51 5.09 10.74 -32.49
N THR A 52 5.14 9.69 -31.63
CA THR A 52 4.80 9.80 -30.19
C THR A 52 5.75 10.75 -29.45
N ARG A 53 7.03 10.77 -29.83
CA ARG A 53 7.98 11.76 -29.30
C ARG A 53 7.57 13.19 -29.63
N ALA A 54 7.18 13.44 -30.89
CA ALA A 54 6.73 14.75 -31.32
C ALA A 54 5.42 15.16 -30.60
N LEU A 55 4.49 14.22 -30.46
CA LEU A 55 3.22 14.41 -29.77
C LEU A 55 3.45 14.84 -28.31
N ILE A 56 4.24 14.08 -27.55
CA ILE A 56 4.48 14.36 -26.12
C ILE A 56 5.25 15.68 -25.93
N LYS A 57 6.22 15.99 -26.80
CA LYS A 57 6.94 17.28 -26.76
C LYS A 57 6.04 18.49 -26.96
N ARG A 58 4.94 18.36 -27.72
CA ARG A 58 3.95 19.43 -27.96
C ARG A 58 2.92 19.50 -26.80
N SER A 59 2.76 18.43 -26.02
CA SER A 59 1.77 18.36 -24.95
C SER A 59 2.22 19.10 -23.68
N SER A 60 1.27 19.34 -22.78
CA SER A 60 1.52 19.82 -21.42
C SER A 60 2.31 18.83 -20.55
N ARG A 61 2.46 17.57 -21.01
CA ARG A 61 3.10 16.48 -20.30
C ARG A 61 4.62 16.35 -20.57
N LYS A 62 5.22 17.24 -21.35
CA LYS A 62 6.67 17.24 -21.67
C LYS A 62 7.58 17.20 -20.45
N ASP A 63 7.16 17.81 -19.33
CA ASP A 63 7.95 17.85 -18.10
C ASP A 63 7.96 16.51 -17.34
N ASP A 64 6.99 15.64 -17.60
CA ASP A 64 6.98 14.28 -17.07
C ASP A 64 8.17 13.44 -17.56
N LEU A 65 8.72 13.78 -18.74
CA LEU A 65 9.90 13.10 -19.29
C LEU A 65 11.16 13.29 -18.46
N ARG A 66 11.25 14.38 -17.69
CA ARG A 66 12.40 14.67 -16.81
C ARG A 66 12.37 13.84 -15.52
N ARG A 67 11.23 13.29 -15.16
CA ARG A 67 11.07 12.50 -13.95
C ARG A 67 11.57 11.07 -14.17
N ARG A 68 12.08 10.43 -13.12
CA ARG A 68 12.58 9.06 -13.20
C ARG A 68 11.42 8.06 -13.22
N PHE A 69 11.63 6.89 -13.82
CA PHE A 69 10.64 5.81 -13.82
C PHE A 69 10.32 5.34 -12.40
N LYS A 70 9.03 5.10 -12.15
CA LYS A 70 8.58 4.48 -10.92
C LYS A 70 7.95 3.13 -11.25
N VAL A 71 8.55 2.06 -10.78
CA VAL A 71 8.06 0.69 -10.96
C VAL A 71 6.63 0.53 -10.44
N SER A 72 6.29 1.20 -9.33
CA SER A 72 4.95 1.18 -8.73
C SER A 72 3.84 1.80 -9.60
N GLU A 73 4.19 2.50 -10.67
CA GLU A 73 3.23 3.08 -11.64
C GLU A 73 3.04 2.21 -12.89
N MET A 74 3.71 1.06 -12.99
CA MET A 74 3.63 0.21 -14.17
C MET A 74 2.28 -0.49 -14.30
N SER A 75 1.74 -0.45 -15.51
CA SER A 75 0.37 -0.89 -15.76
C SER A 75 0.27 -2.24 -16.46
N SER A 76 1.35 -2.72 -17.10
CA SER A 76 1.37 -3.95 -17.89
C SER A 76 2.69 -4.71 -17.81
N ILE A 77 2.68 -5.96 -18.22
CA ILE A 77 3.89 -6.79 -18.34
C ILE A 77 4.87 -6.15 -19.33
N SER A 78 4.40 -5.63 -20.46
CA SER A 78 5.28 -5.01 -21.47
C SER A 78 6.03 -3.80 -20.91
N THR A 79 5.36 -2.92 -20.14
CA THR A 79 6.02 -1.78 -19.50
C THR A 79 7.01 -2.24 -18.42
N LEU A 80 6.66 -3.28 -17.68
CA LEU A 80 7.53 -3.86 -16.65
C LEU A 80 8.77 -4.53 -17.27
N GLU A 81 8.63 -5.18 -18.41
CA GLU A 81 9.74 -5.80 -19.15
C GLU A 81 10.75 -4.77 -19.65
N ILE A 82 10.27 -3.70 -20.26
CA ILE A 82 11.13 -2.59 -20.69
C ILE A 82 11.88 -1.99 -19.48
N ALA A 83 11.17 -1.80 -18.36
CA ALA A 83 11.81 -1.33 -17.13
C ALA A 83 12.86 -2.31 -16.62
N TRP A 84 12.57 -3.60 -16.63
CA TRP A 84 13.53 -4.63 -16.22
C TRP A 84 14.80 -4.64 -17.07
N GLU A 85 14.68 -4.45 -18.37
CA GLU A 85 15.81 -4.39 -19.30
C GLU A 85 16.62 -3.11 -19.11
N ASN A 86 15.97 -1.99 -18.80
CA ASN A 86 16.58 -0.67 -18.64
C ASN A 86 16.79 -0.27 -17.18
N ARG A 87 17.25 -1.21 -16.34
CA ARG A 87 17.45 -1.00 -14.89
C ARG A 87 18.33 0.20 -14.51
N SER A 88 19.22 0.63 -15.41
CA SER A 88 20.05 1.81 -15.24
C SER A 88 19.27 3.13 -15.14
N LEU A 89 18.03 3.15 -15.62
CA LEU A 89 17.16 4.33 -15.63
C LEU A 89 16.32 4.50 -14.36
N TRP A 90 16.46 3.60 -13.38
CA TRP A 90 15.65 3.64 -12.17
C TRP A 90 16.12 4.64 -11.13
N VAL A 91 15.15 5.12 -10.34
CA VAL A 91 15.42 6.03 -9.23
C VAL A 91 16.28 5.34 -8.18
N GLY A 92 17.40 5.95 -7.82
CA GLY A 92 18.09 5.66 -6.57
C GLY A 92 19.21 4.65 -6.62
N GLY A 93 19.82 4.35 -7.80
CA GLY A 93 21.01 3.49 -7.83
C GLY A 93 20.77 2.09 -7.25
N LEU A 94 19.55 1.58 -7.35
CA LEU A 94 19.07 0.32 -6.76
C LEU A 94 19.76 -0.94 -7.38
N TYR A 95 20.94 -0.77 -7.96
CA TYR A 95 21.78 -1.86 -8.45
C TYR A 95 22.09 -2.93 -7.39
N HIS A 96 22.01 -2.59 -6.10
CA HIS A 96 22.45 -3.44 -5.02
C HIS A 96 21.38 -4.34 -4.42
N TYR A 97 20.07 -4.05 -4.67
CA TYR A 97 18.98 -4.77 -4.03
C TYR A 97 18.02 -5.39 -5.06
N LYS A 98 18.38 -6.59 -5.54
CA LYS A 98 17.50 -7.37 -6.45
C LYS A 98 16.12 -7.63 -5.85
N THR A 99 15.97 -7.58 -4.52
CA THR A 99 14.72 -7.79 -3.79
C THR A 99 13.79 -6.59 -3.85
N VAL A 100 14.33 -5.37 -3.83
CA VAL A 100 13.53 -4.12 -3.86
C VAL A 100 12.65 -4.02 -5.10
N PHE A 101 13.01 -4.69 -6.19
CA PHE A 101 12.20 -4.65 -7.41
C PHE A 101 10.87 -5.38 -7.22
N CYS A 102 10.86 -6.58 -6.65
CA CYS A 102 9.62 -7.29 -6.33
C CYS A 102 8.74 -6.49 -5.37
N HIS A 103 9.32 -5.86 -4.35
CA HIS A 103 8.59 -4.93 -3.47
C HIS A 103 7.92 -3.79 -4.26
N ARG A 104 8.66 -3.14 -5.17
CA ARG A 104 8.11 -2.06 -6.02
C ARG A 104 7.02 -2.56 -6.97
N VAL A 105 7.15 -3.77 -7.49
CA VAL A 105 6.10 -4.40 -8.31
C VAL A 105 4.88 -4.71 -7.47
N ALA A 106 5.03 -5.23 -6.24
CA ALA A 106 3.91 -5.48 -5.34
C ALA A 106 3.12 -4.19 -5.01
N LEU A 107 3.79 -3.03 -4.94
CA LEU A 107 3.13 -1.73 -4.75
C LEU A 107 2.20 -1.33 -5.92
N THR A 108 2.32 -1.95 -7.11
CA THR A 108 1.38 -1.73 -8.21
C THR A 108 -0.01 -2.31 -7.92
N ASN A 109 -0.11 -3.15 -6.91
CA ASN A 109 -1.29 -3.94 -6.56
C ASN A 109 -1.76 -4.92 -7.65
N LYS A 110 -0.88 -5.30 -8.59
CA LYS A 110 -1.18 -6.20 -9.73
C LYS A 110 -0.46 -7.53 -9.57
N LEU A 111 -1.21 -8.56 -9.21
CA LEU A 111 -0.66 -9.90 -8.95
C LEU A 111 0.01 -10.50 -10.19
N GLU A 112 -0.55 -10.27 -11.39
CA GLU A 112 0.00 -10.75 -12.65
C GLU A 112 1.41 -10.21 -12.92
N LEU A 113 1.70 -8.97 -12.52
CA LEU A 113 3.04 -8.38 -12.66
C LEU A 113 4.03 -9.00 -11.68
N LEU A 114 3.59 -9.26 -10.46
CA LEU A 114 4.42 -9.93 -9.46
C LEU A 114 4.72 -11.38 -9.85
N LYS A 115 3.73 -12.11 -10.36
CA LYS A 115 3.92 -13.47 -10.89
C LYS A 115 4.93 -13.47 -12.02
N TRP A 116 4.74 -12.61 -13.01
CA TRP A 116 5.64 -12.53 -14.16
C TRP A 116 7.09 -12.27 -13.75
N ILE A 117 7.35 -11.28 -12.88
CA ILE A 117 8.73 -10.95 -12.48
C ILE A 117 9.37 -12.07 -11.66
N ARG A 118 8.58 -12.83 -10.90
CA ARG A 118 9.06 -13.97 -10.12
C ARG A 118 9.30 -15.19 -10.99
N GLU A 119 8.37 -15.52 -11.86
CA GLU A 119 8.35 -16.78 -12.64
C GLU A 119 9.25 -16.68 -13.87
N GLU A 120 9.21 -15.56 -14.60
CA GLU A 120 9.99 -15.39 -15.84
C GLU A 120 11.40 -14.81 -15.56
N LYS A 121 11.50 -13.77 -14.78
CA LYS A 121 12.78 -13.09 -14.54
C LYS A 121 13.52 -13.60 -13.30
N LYS A 122 12.94 -14.55 -12.53
CA LYS A 122 13.50 -15.14 -11.31
C LYS A 122 14.02 -14.08 -10.32
N CYS A 123 13.31 -12.94 -10.27
CA CYS A 123 13.68 -11.84 -9.39
C CYS A 123 13.57 -12.27 -7.92
N LYS A 124 14.56 -11.96 -7.09
CA LYS A 124 14.52 -12.23 -5.66
C LYS A 124 13.55 -11.28 -4.97
N TRP A 125 12.95 -11.71 -3.88
CA TRP A 125 12.11 -10.92 -3.01
C TRP A 125 12.56 -10.99 -1.55
N ASP A 126 12.02 -10.10 -0.75
CA ASP A 126 12.19 -10.02 0.71
C ASP A 126 10.82 -9.79 1.36
N GLU A 127 10.82 -9.64 2.68
CA GLU A 127 9.64 -9.33 3.50
C GLU A 127 8.89 -8.08 3.02
N GLY A 128 9.59 -7.11 2.45
CA GLY A 128 8.96 -5.90 1.89
C GLY A 128 7.94 -6.21 0.80
N THR A 129 8.07 -7.33 0.07
CA THR A 129 7.15 -7.71 -1.00
C THR A 129 5.78 -8.11 -0.44
N ILE A 130 5.73 -9.00 0.57
CA ILE A 130 4.47 -9.41 1.21
C ILE A 130 3.88 -8.27 2.04
N ASN A 131 4.72 -7.44 2.66
CA ASN A 131 4.29 -6.25 3.38
C ASN A 131 3.59 -5.24 2.47
N ALA A 132 4.08 -5.04 1.23
CA ALA A 132 3.41 -4.20 0.24
C ALA A 132 2.04 -4.77 -0.17
N ALA A 133 1.92 -6.09 -0.32
CA ALA A 133 0.67 -6.76 -0.62
C ALA A 133 -0.36 -6.57 0.51
N ALA A 134 0.07 -6.77 1.77
CA ALA A 134 -0.79 -6.59 2.94
C ALA A 134 -1.25 -5.13 3.09
N LYS A 135 -0.34 -4.17 2.91
CA LYS A 135 -0.65 -2.73 2.95
C LYS A 135 -1.70 -2.32 1.91
N ASN A 136 -1.72 -3.00 0.77
CA ASN A 136 -2.70 -2.78 -0.30
C ASN A 136 -4.00 -3.60 -0.12
N CYS A 137 -4.19 -4.32 0.99
CA CYS A 137 -5.32 -5.22 1.25
C CYS A 137 -5.51 -6.28 0.14
N ASN A 138 -4.41 -6.75 -0.49
CA ASN A 138 -4.47 -7.73 -1.56
C ASN A 138 -4.19 -9.13 -1.02
N LEU A 139 -5.23 -9.78 -0.49
CA LEU A 139 -5.13 -11.11 0.09
C LEU A 139 -4.63 -12.16 -0.91
N GLU A 140 -5.04 -12.08 -2.18
CA GLU A 140 -4.58 -13.02 -3.21
C GLU A 140 -3.06 -12.89 -3.48
N MET A 141 -2.54 -11.67 -3.45
CA MET A 141 -1.10 -11.43 -3.57
C MET A 141 -0.36 -11.90 -2.32
N VAL A 142 -0.93 -11.71 -1.12
CA VAL A 142 -0.38 -12.22 0.14
C VAL A 142 -0.35 -13.76 0.11
N LYS A 143 -1.44 -14.41 -0.32
CA LYS A 143 -1.51 -15.87 -0.50
C LYS A 143 -0.45 -16.37 -1.48
N TYR A 144 -0.28 -15.70 -2.60
CA TYR A 144 0.78 -16.04 -3.56
C TYR A 144 2.19 -15.92 -2.94
N CYS A 145 2.47 -14.84 -2.22
CA CYS A 145 3.74 -14.64 -1.54
C CYS A 145 4.01 -15.75 -0.50
N GLY A 146 3.05 -16.02 0.37
CA GLY A 146 3.17 -17.04 1.42
C GLY A 146 3.39 -18.44 0.84
N ALA A 147 2.58 -18.84 -0.14
CA ALA A 147 2.70 -20.15 -0.79
C ALA A 147 4.02 -20.36 -1.56
N ASN A 148 4.69 -19.29 -1.98
CA ASN A 148 5.95 -19.36 -2.72
C ASN A 148 7.19 -18.98 -1.89
N GLY A 149 7.09 -19.01 -0.56
CA GLY A 149 8.23 -18.85 0.35
C GLY A 149 8.80 -17.42 0.38
N CYS A 150 7.95 -16.40 0.26
CA CYS A 150 8.37 -15.04 0.52
C CYS A 150 8.71 -14.89 2.02
N PRO A 151 9.87 -14.32 2.38
CA PRO A 151 10.18 -14.04 3.78
C PRO A 151 9.08 -13.18 4.43
N VAL A 152 8.84 -13.39 5.72
CA VAL A 152 7.83 -12.65 6.49
C VAL A 152 8.45 -12.08 7.76
N ASP A 153 7.99 -10.91 8.16
CA ASP A 153 8.30 -10.26 9.43
C ASP A 153 7.00 -9.85 10.15
N GLU A 154 7.13 -9.24 11.32
CA GLU A 154 5.99 -8.79 12.13
C GLU A 154 5.18 -7.65 11.49
N TRP A 155 5.75 -6.94 10.51
CA TRP A 155 5.06 -5.84 9.84
C TRP A 155 3.85 -6.29 9.04
N VAL A 156 3.87 -7.51 8.49
CA VAL A 156 2.75 -8.00 7.69
C VAL A 156 1.47 -8.14 8.52
N CYS A 157 1.57 -8.67 9.76
CA CYS A 157 0.45 -8.77 10.68
C CYS A 157 -0.03 -7.38 11.14
N LYS A 158 0.90 -6.46 11.38
CA LYS A 158 0.61 -5.06 11.69
C LYS A 158 -0.20 -4.39 10.58
N PHE A 159 0.16 -4.56 9.29
CA PHE A 159 -0.60 -3.98 8.18
C PHE A 159 -2.00 -4.59 8.05
N ALA A 160 -2.17 -5.90 8.23
CA ALA A 160 -3.50 -6.53 8.26
C ALA A 160 -4.36 -5.95 9.40
N ALA A 161 -3.78 -5.77 10.59
CA ALA A 161 -4.46 -5.18 11.74
C ALA A 161 -4.80 -3.69 11.54
N GLU A 162 -3.90 -2.90 10.93
CA GLU A 162 -4.15 -1.50 10.56
C GLU A 162 -5.37 -1.34 9.66
N LYS A 163 -5.57 -2.30 8.74
CA LYS A 163 -6.67 -2.28 7.76
C LYS A 163 -7.95 -2.98 8.25
N GLY A 164 -7.92 -3.61 9.42
CA GLY A 164 -9.02 -4.39 9.93
C GLY A 164 -9.32 -5.65 9.12
N ASP A 165 -8.35 -6.13 8.34
CA ASP A 165 -8.51 -7.31 7.50
C ASP A 165 -8.28 -8.59 8.31
N LEU A 166 -9.35 -9.06 8.98
CA LEU A 166 -9.31 -10.25 9.81
C LEU A 166 -9.02 -11.52 9.00
N GLU A 167 -9.52 -11.62 7.76
CA GLU A 167 -9.26 -12.78 6.92
C GLU A 167 -7.77 -12.88 6.58
N MET A 168 -7.16 -11.77 6.22
CA MET A 168 -5.72 -11.69 5.98
C MET A 168 -4.93 -12.00 7.24
N LEU A 169 -5.29 -11.44 8.39
CA LEU A 169 -4.60 -11.67 9.66
C LEU A 169 -4.66 -13.17 10.07
N LYS A 170 -5.83 -13.80 9.92
CA LYS A 170 -5.98 -15.24 10.13
C LYS A 170 -5.09 -16.06 9.22
N TYR A 171 -5.10 -15.79 7.92
CA TYR A 171 -4.24 -16.47 6.96
C TYR A 171 -2.76 -16.31 7.31
N LEU A 172 -2.31 -15.11 7.62
CA LEU A 172 -0.93 -14.82 7.99
C LEU A 172 -0.50 -15.58 9.24
N HIS A 173 -1.33 -15.58 10.27
CA HIS A 173 -1.01 -16.23 11.54
C HIS A 173 -1.16 -17.75 11.46
N GLU A 174 -2.26 -18.26 10.89
CA GLU A 174 -2.62 -19.67 10.94
C GLU A 174 -1.91 -20.51 9.87
N GLU A 175 -1.72 -19.96 8.66
CA GLU A 175 -1.13 -20.67 7.52
C GLU A 175 0.34 -20.31 7.29
N VAL A 176 0.64 -19.01 7.21
CA VAL A 176 2.00 -18.54 6.93
C VAL A 176 2.90 -18.61 8.17
N LYS A 177 2.29 -18.65 9.38
CA LYS A 177 3.00 -18.59 10.69
C LYS A 177 3.82 -17.30 10.82
N ALA A 178 3.30 -16.21 10.28
CA ALA A 178 3.93 -14.90 10.39
C ALA A 178 4.02 -14.47 11.86
N PRO A 179 5.15 -13.93 12.30
CA PRO A 179 5.26 -13.40 13.65
C PRO A 179 4.36 -12.17 13.81
N TRP A 180 3.88 -11.95 15.02
CA TRP A 180 3.22 -10.72 15.41
C TRP A 180 3.86 -10.14 16.68
N ASP A 181 3.72 -8.86 16.89
CA ASP A 181 4.23 -8.16 18.06
C ASP A 181 3.22 -7.15 18.59
N TRP A 182 3.59 -6.37 19.60
CA TRP A 182 2.74 -5.37 20.25
C TRP A 182 2.09 -4.39 19.26
N ARG A 183 2.71 -4.12 18.12
CA ARG A 183 2.18 -3.24 17.07
C ARG A 183 0.88 -3.76 16.47
N THR A 184 0.69 -5.07 16.39
CA THR A 184 -0.55 -5.66 15.85
C THR A 184 -1.77 -5.19 16.65
N ALA A 185 -1.71 -5.24 17.99
CA ALA A 185 -2.79 -4.76 18.84
C ALA A 185 -2.92 -3.23 18.84
N ALA A 186 -1.80 -2.51 18.91
CA ALA A 186 -1.79 -1.06 18.93
C ALA A 186 -2.41 -0.45 17.66
N TRP A 187 -2.05 -0.97 16.48
CA TRP A 187 -2.63 -0.48 15.22
C TRP A 187 -4.09 -0.90 15.03
N ALA A 188 -4.49 -2.10 15.48
CA ALA A 188 -5.90 -2.46 15.51
C ALA A 188 -6.71 -1.50 16.39
N ALA A 189 -6.22 -1.20 17.58
CA ALA A 189 -6.88 -0.31 18.53
C ALA A 189 -6.94 1.13 18.03
N GLY A 190 -5.83 1.64 17.49
CA GLY A 190 -5.75 3.00 16.94
C GLY A 190 -6.61 3.24 15.70
N ASN A 191 -7.01 2.17 14.99
CA ASN A 191 -7.91 2.25 13.84
C ASN A 191 -9.35 1.75 14.13
N GLY A 192 -9.67 1.44 15.39
CA GLY A 192 -11.03 1.07 15.80
C GLY A 192 -11.47 -0.35 15.41
N HIS A 193 -10.52 -1.24 15.17
CA HIS A 193 -10.82 -2.60 14.72
C HIS A 193 -11.00 -3.57 15.91
N LEU A 194 -12.09 -3.42 16.65
CA LEU A 194 -12.42 -4.24 17.82
C LEU A 194 -12.36 -5.75 17.52
N HIS A 195 -12.91 -6.17 16.39
CA HIS A 195 -12.94 -7.59 15.98
C HIS A 195 -11.53 -8.20 15.78
N ILE A 196 -10.52 -7.37 15.51
CA ILE A 196 -9.11 -7.81 15.49
C ILE A 196 -8.62 -8.03 16.91
N LEU A 197 -8.93 -7.14 17.84
CA LEU A 197 -8.56 -7.30 19.25
C LEU A 197 -9.22 -8.54 19.88
N GLU A 198 -10.50 -8.79 19.54
CA GLU A 198 -11.23 -9.99 19.94
C GLU A 198 -10.51 -11.26 19.46
N TYR A 199 -10.14 -11.31 18.20
CA TYR A 199 -9.38 -12.43 17.63
C TYR A 199 -8.02 -12.62 18.33
N LEU A 200 -7.30 -11.54 18.62
CA LEU A 200 -6.00 -11.62 19.29
C LEU A 200 -6.16 -12.25 20.69
N VAL A 201 -7.16 -11.83 21.46
CA VAL A 201 -7.45 -12.40 22.79
C VAL A 201 -7.84 -13.88 22.69
N GLU A 202 -8.69 -14.26 21.75
CA GLU A 202 -9.05 -15.66 21.48
C GLU A 202 -7.83 -16.54 21.19
N ARG A 203 -6.83 -16.00 20.50
CA ARG A 203 -5.56 -16.69 20.16
C ARG A 203 -4.51 -16.60 21.26
N LYS A 204 -4.89 -16.13 22.46
CA LYS A 204 -4.00 -15.99 23.63
C LYS A 204 -2.79 -15.08 23.35
N TYR A 205 -3.04 -14.01 22.58
CA TYR A 205 -2.06 -12.96 22.39
C TYR A 205 -1.79 -12.30 23.76
N ASP A 206 -0.53 -12.27 24.17
CA ASP A 206 -0.09 -11.79 25.49
C ASP A 206 0.85 -10.57 25.43
N ILE A 207 1.03 -9.99 24.23
CA ILE A 207 1.98 -8.91 23.98
C ILE A 207 1.25 -7.55 23.92
N PHE A 208 0.22 -7.35 24.76
CA PHE A 208 -0.41 -6.04 24.86
C PHE A 208 0.49 -5.05 25.61
N CYS A 209 0.66 -3.86 25.02
CA CYS A 209 1.43 -2.77 25.64
C CYS A 209 0.53 -1.56 25.90
N ALA A 210 1.04 -0.60 26.67
CA ALA A 210 0.30 0.62 26.99
C ALA A 210 -0.01 1.48 25.75
N ASP A 211 0.75 1.31 24.65
CA ASP A 211 0.52 2.03 23.41
C ASP A 211 -0.81 1.63 22.77
N ALA A 212 -1.28 0.39 22.93
CA ALA A 212 -2.59 0.00 22.41
C ALA A 212 -3.74 0.83 23.02
N CYS A 213 -3.71 1.05 24.33
CA CYS A 213 -4.68 1.93 25.00
C CYS A 213 -4.48 3.40 24.63
N ALA A 214 -3.22 3.84 24.50
CA ALA A 214 -2.90 5.22 24.11
C ALA A 214 -3.34 5.53 22.67
N ASP A 215 -3.15 4.60 21.72
CA ASP A 215 -3.55 4.76 20.32
C ASP A 215 -5.09 4.73 20.15
N ALA A 216 -5.79 3.85 20.91
CA ALA A 216 -7.25 3.88 20.97
C ALA A 216 -7.77 5.23 21.50
N ALA A 217 -7.16 5.76 22.55
CA ALA A 217 -7.51 7.05 23.15
C ALA A 217 -7.16 8.22 22.23
N TRP A 218 -6.03 8.17 21.51
CA TRP A 218 -5.62 9.16 20.51
C TRP A 218 -6.65 9.31 19.38
N SER A 219 -7.21 8.18 18.92
CA SER A 219 -8.14 8.13 17.80
C SER A 219 -9.62 8.16 18.21
N GLY A 220 -9.92 8.13 19.52
CA GLY A 220 -11.28 8.21 20.05
C GLY A 220 -12.08 6.90 19.97
N HIS A 221 -11.41 5.76 19.88
CA HIS A 221 -12.06 4.45 19.80
C HIS A 221 -12.35 3.88 21.18
N LEU A 222 -13.45 4.36 21.79
CA LEU A 222 -13.83 4.01 23.17
C LEU A 222 -14.06 2.51 23.34
N ASP A 223 -14.70 1.84 22.37
CA ASP A 223 -14.98 0.40 22.45
C ASP A 223 -13.70 -0.43 22.50
N CYS A 224 -12.70 -0.06 21.67
CA CYS A 224 -11.39 -0.68 21.71
C CYS A 224 -10.68 -0.42 23.04
N LEU A 225 -10.74 0.80 23.56
CA LEU A 225 -10.13 1.19 24.82
C LEU A 225 -10.74 0.38 25.99
N LYS A 226 -12.06 0.28 26.05
CA LYS A 226 -12.79 -0.54 27.05
C LYS A 226 -12.39 -2.01 26.95
N TYR A 227 -12.42 -2.56 25.75
CA TYR A 227 -12.08 -3.97 25.53
C TYR A 227 -10.64 -4.29 25.95
N LEU A 228 -9.69 -3.42 25.60
CA LEU A 228 -8.30 -3.57 26.02
C LEU A 228 -8.15 -3.56 27.54
N HIS A 229 -8.80 -2.63 28.22
CA HIS A 229 -8.72 -2.53 29.69
C HIS A 229 -9.47 -3.65 30.38
N GLU A 230 -10.75 -3.86 30.03
CA GLU A 230 -11.66 -4.75 30.78
C GLU A 230 -11.45 -6.23 30.45
N THR A 231 -11.17 -6.57 29.19
CA THR A 231 -11.09 -7.95 28.71
C THR A 231 -9.65 -8.41 28.49
N ALA A 232 -8.88 -7.67 27.69
CA ALA A 232 -7.50 -8.01 27.39
C ALA A 232 -6.55 -7.76 28.58
N LYS A 233 -6.98 -6.98 29.58
CA LYS A 233 -6.14 -6.55 30.70
C LYS A 233 -4.83 -5.89 30.27
N ALA A 234 -4.88 -5.17 29.16
CA ALA A 234 -3.75 -4.44 28.64
C ALA A 234 -3.31 -3.35 29.64
N PRO A 235 -2.01 -3.14 29.83
CA PRO A 235 -1.55 -2.01 30.64
C PRO A 235 -1.90 -0.69 29.96
N TRP A 236 -2.06 0.35 30.73
CA TRP A 236 -2.19 1.72 30.25
C TRP A 236 -1.29 2.67 31.05
N ASN A 237 -1.09 3.87 30.55
CA ASN A 237 -0.27 4.88 31.19
C ASN A 237 -0.84 6.29 30.93
N SER A 238 -0.17 7.29 31.48
CA SER A 238 -0.58 8.69 31.36
C SER A 238 -0.68 9.23 29.93
N HIS A 239 -0.07 8.55 28.93
CA HIS A 239 -0.19 8.95 27.54
C HIS A 239 -1.64 8.78 27.03
N ALA A 240 -2.36 7.76 27.50
CA ALA A 240 -3.77 7.57 27.12
C ALA A 240 -4.61 8.82 27.52
N VAL A 241 -4.47 9.30 28.76
CA VAL A 241 -5.15 10.51 29.23
C VAL A 241 -4.70 11.73 28.44
N GLN A 242 -3.39 11.89 28.24
CA GLN A 242 -2.82 13.03 27.51
C GLN A 242 -3.34 13.12 26.08
N TRP A 243 -3.40 11.98 25.39
CA TRP A 243 -3.84 11.94 24.01
C TRP A 243 -5.36 12.11 23.85
N ALA A 244 -6.17 11.47 24.71
CA ALA A 244 -7.61 11.69 24.72
C ALA A 244 -7.95 13.17 24.92
N HIS A 245 -7.29 13.83 25.88
CA HIS A 245 -7.46 15.27 26.13
C HIS A 245 -7.00 16.11 24.91
N LYS A 246 -5.78 15.89 24.42
CA LYS A 246 -5.19 16.69 23.33
C LYS A 246 -5.97 16.55 22.02
N ARG A 247 -6.56 15.39 21.77
CA ARG A 247 -7.34 15.09 20.56
C ARG A 247 -8.82 15.37 20.70
N ASN A 248 -9.24 15.85 21.88
CA ASN A 248 -10.62 16.20 22.18
C ASN A 248 -11.58 14.99 22.03
N HIS A 249 -11.21 13.87 22.65
CA HIS A 249 -12.05 12.67 22.76
C HIS A 249 -12.64 12.56 24.17
N PRO A 250 -13.72 13.29 24.50
CA PRO A 250 -14.22 13.42 25.85
C PRO A 250 -14.70 12.09 26.46
N GLU A 251 -15.28 11.21 25.67
CA GLU A 251 -15.76 9.91 26.14
C GLU A 251 -14.60 8.99 26.55
N CYS A 252 -13.52 8.93 25.74
CA CYS A 252 -12.32 8.20 26.11
C CYS A 252 -11.65 8.82 27.35
N LEU A 253 -11.56 10.15 27.40
CA LEU A 253 -10.99 10.86 28.53
C LEU A 253 -11.77 10.56 29.82
N GLN A 254 -13.10 10.67 29.79
CA GLN A 254 -13.93 10.41 30.96
C GLN A 254 -13.76 8.96 31.43
N TYR A 255 -13.80 7.99 30.50
CA TYR A 255 -13.58 6.59 30.84
C TYR A 255 -12.23 6.34 31.52
N LEU A 256 -11.14 6.97 31.00
CA LEU A 256 -9.81 6.86 31.60
C LEU A 256 -9.74 7.44 33.01
N LEU A 257 -10.39 8.59 33.24
CA LEU A 257 -10.44 9.26 34.55
C LEU A 257 -11.27 8.46 35.57
N ASP A 258 -12.41 7.91 35.14
CA ASP A 258 -13.32 7.12 35.99
C ASP A 258 -12.70 5.76 36.40
N ASN A 259 -11.69 5.29 35.69
CA ASN A 259 -11.01 4.02 35.94
C ASN A 259 -9.55 4.19 36.42
N ASP A 260 -9.24 5.34 37.01
CA ASP A 260 -7.94 5.60 37.67
C ASP A 260 -6.70 5.47 36.76
N CYS A 261 -6.85 5.75 35.47
CA CYS A 261 -5.68 5.79 34.58
C CYS A 261 -4.67 6.85 35.06
N PRO A 262 -3.37 6.53 35.14
CA PRO A 262 -2.36 7.48 35.60
C PRO A 262 -2.40 8.83 34.86
N LEU A 263 -2.34 9.92 35.61
CA LEU A 263 -2.32 11.25 35.02
C LEU A 263 -0.92 11.67 34.58
N PRO A 264 -0.79 12.52 33.55
CA PRO A 264 0.47 13.17 33.22
C PRO A 264 1.03 13.97 34.39
N ARG A 265 2.34 14.14 34.42
CA ARG A 265 3.00 14.91 35.49
C ARG A 265 2.44 16.33 35.57
N GLY A 266 2.04 16.74 36.75
CA GLY A 266 1.48 18.08 37.00
C GLY A 266 -0.03 18.20 36.75
N TRP A 267 -0.68 17.19 36.18
CA TRP A 267 -2.13 17.17 36.01
C TRP A 267 -2.83 16.68 37.26
N ARG A 268 -4.05 17.16 37.49
CA ARG A 268 -4.91 16.77 38.62
C ARG A 268 -6.33 16.57 38.14
N TYR A 269 -7.03 15.62 38.74
CA TYR A 269 -8.46 15.39 38.51
C TYR A 269 -9.16 15.46 39.87
N GLU A 270 -9.94 16.48 40.09
CA GLU A 270 -10.60 16.75 41.37
C GLU A 270 -12.01 17.30 41.12
N GLY A 271 -13.00 16.76 41.89
CA GLY A 271 -14.38 17.23 41.77
C GLY A 271 -15.00 17.10 40.39
N GLY A 272 -14.58 16.11 39.58
CA GLY A 272 -15.07 15.90 38.22
C GLY A 272 -14.42 16.83 37.17
N MET A 273 -13.40 17.61 37.56
CA MET A 273 -12.70 18.53 36.65
C MET A 273 -11.22 18.13 36.50
N LEU A 274 -10.76 18.13 35.24
CA LEU A 274 -9.35 17.92 34.92
C LEU A 274 -8.59 19.25 34.80
N TYR A 275 -7.56 19.40 35.61
CA TYR A 275 -6.64 20.50 35.57
C TYR A 275 -5.38 20.07 34.84
N ALA A 276 -5.29 20.38 33.53
CA ALA A 276 -4.13 20.11 32.69
C ALA A 276 -3.18 21.32 32.67
N GLN A 277 -1.87 21.06 32.75
CA GLN A 277 -0.82 22.06 32.59
C GLN A 277 -0.29 22.14 31.16
#